data_cf2881e66b916ec8d783137c787137e1
#
_entry.id   cf2881e66b916ec8d783137c787137e1
#
_cell.length_a   1.000
_cell.length_b   1.000
_cell.length_c   1.000
_cell.angle_alpha   90.00
_cell.angle_beta   90.00
_cell.angle_gamma   90.00
#
_symmetry.space_group_name_H-M   'P 1'
#
loop_
_entity.id
_entity.type
_entity.pdbx_description
1 polymer ?
#
loop_
_entity_poly.entity_id
_entity_poly.type
_entity_poly.pdbx_seq_one_letter_code
_entity_poly.pdbx_strand_id
1 'polypeptide(L)'
;MAHRHRDRSAPEPRVDPRGEPFLGTRFAAPARPPTFLRRTRLADRLDQGLGTPLTLVDGPAGAGKTLLVADWAARLDRPVAWLTADPADRAPGLFWAYLLQALRVAGLRPAPGIGSPAHPSSVDRALLARLAADLSGRPEPAIVVVDEFERVPTADIAGQLEFVLHHASAGLRLILVTRSEPLLPLHRHRAAGSITEIRGAELAFTPGEAADLLAAHGLRLSEDAVHTLVRRTRGWAAGLRLCALAARQSADPERCLKEFEAGHSVVADYLLAEVLRRQPAGTQDLLLRVSVVARFRPGLADALTGRSDAERILARLRRENAFVEPLGQTWYRLHPLFAEILRAHLRERHPGLETELHRRAARWLSRSGSLTETLAHGCAAGDWEFAARALVDDLAIGRLFTGQGPDDLGTPFAPMTAGTDSPAQQLVLAARELAGRDLGHGLARLRHAEELLADDTADHVPDRLGCALLEALAARLTGSPGRAERAAGRARDLSRSVPAERLDRHPELLALLLAHVGSARLWAGHVAEARAALAEAVTRPGGAATALPRQDALGHLALIDWLAGRTAGAERKARAALREA
;
A
#
# COMPACT_ATOMS: atom_id res chain seq x y z
N MET A 1 60.49 17.90 48.42
CA MET A 1 59.76 18.94 47.66
C MET A 1 59.14 18.30 46.44
N ALA A 2 57.88 17.97 46.51
CA ALA A 2 57.16 17.32 45.37
C ALA A 2 56.38 18.40 44.62
N HIS A 3 56.77 18.68 43.40
CA HIS A 3 56.02 19.54 42.48
C HIS A 3 54.74 18.83 42.06
N ARG A 4 53.60 19.29 42.55
CA ARG A 4 52.30 18.98 41.99
C ARG A 4 52.20 19.67 40.61
N HIS A 5 52.25 18.87 39.53
CA HIS A 5 51.81 19.32 38.21
C HIS A 5 50.29 19.58 38.30
N ARG A 6 49.91 20.86 38.31
CA ARG A 6 48.56 21.31 38.03
C ARG A 6 48.29 20.99 36.55
N ASP A 7 47.45 19.99 36.34
CA ASP A 7 46.86 19.70 35.05
C ASP A 7 46.05 20.93 34.60
N ARG A 8 46.63 21.71 33.65
CA ARG A 8 45.92 22.80 32.99
C ARG A 8 45.11 22.22 31.88
N SER A 9 43.93 21.58 32.21
CA SER A 9 42.89 21.32 31.22
C SER A 9 42.45 22.65 30.63
N ALA A 10 42.55 22.80 29.30
CA ALA A 10 42.04 23.98 28.61
C ALA A 10 40.54 24.16 28.96
N PRO A 11 40.08 25.41 29.19
CA PRO A 11 38.69 25.66 29.54
C PRO A 11 37.80 25.08 28.45
N GLU A 12 36.75 24.36 28.88
CA GLU A 12 35.76 23.80 27.95
C GLU A 12 35.16 24.93 27.11
N PRO A 13 35.02 24.77 25.78
CA PRO A 13 34.42 25.77 24.94
C PRO A 13 32.95 25.97 25.37
N ARG A 14 32.59 27.18 25.74
CA ARG A 14 31.21 27.54 26.14
C ARG A 14 30.38 28.03 24.98
N VAL A 15 31.00 28.27 23.85
CA VAL A 15 30.40 28.80 22.62
C VAL A 15 30.76 27.93 21.42
N ASP A 16 29.90 27.94 20.43
CA ASP A 16 30.09 27.27 19.15
C ASP A 16 31.06 28.09 18.24
N PRO A 17 31.42 27.60 17.05
CA PRO A 17 32.29 28.32 16.12
C PRO A 17 31.73 29.65 15.57
N ARG A 18 30.46 29.99 15.84
CA ARG A 18 29.86 31.32 15.55
C ARG A 18 30.01 32.28 16.72
N GLY A 19 30.46 31.79 17.88
CA GLY A 19 30.47 32.54 19.13
C GLY A 19 29.17 32.50 19.90
N GLU A 20 28.21 31.64 19.51
CA GLU A 20 26.92 31.49 20.16
C GLU A 20 26.99 30.41 21.26
N PRO A 21 26.21 30.56 22.38
CA PRO A 21 26.15 29.53 23.41
C PRO A 21 25.61 28.22 22.88
N PHE A 22 26.16 27.09 23.29
CA PHE A 22 25.60 25.78 23.00
C PHE A 22 24.21 25.61 23.66
N LEU A 23 23.23 25.16 22.88
CA LEU A 23 21.87 24.89 23.36
C LEU A 23 21.83 23.57 24.12
N GLY A 24 21.78 23.60 25.44
CA GLY A 24 21.83 22.41 26.32
C GLY A 24 20.74 21.38 26.06
N THR A 25 19.56 21.82 25.60
CA THR A 25 18.42 20.92 25.24
C THR A 25 18.76 19.95 24.12
N ARG A 26 19.72 20.26 23.29
CA ARG A 26 20.16 19.41 22.18
C ARG A 26 21.00 18.20 22.62
N PHE A 27 21.53 18.24 23.85
CA PHE A 27 22.39 17.20 24.41
C PHE A 27 21.63 16.26 25.36
N ALA A 28 20.32 16.41 25.46
CA ALA A 28 19.47 15.61 26.34
C ALA A 28 18.50 14.76 25.52
N ALA A 29 18.41 13.48 25.84
CA ALA A 29 17.36 12.63 25.32
C ALA A 29 15.98 13.13 25.81
N PRO A 30 14.94 13.12 24.98
CA PRO A 30 13.62 13.60 25.39
C PRO A 30 13.02 12.76 26.50
N ALA A 31 12.25 13.42 27.37
CA ALA A 31 11.52 12.75 28.46
C ALA A 31 10.42 11.84 27.89
N ARG A 32 10.23 10.68 28.52
CA ARG A 32 9.18 9.73 28.15
C ARG A 32 7.82 10.19 28.68
N PRO A 33 6.77 10.18 27.87
CA PRO A 33 5.43 10.48 28.36
C PRO A 33 4.94 9.37 29.33
N PRO A 34 4.02 9.66 30.26
CA PRO A 34 3.51 8.66 31.21
C PRO A 34 2.88 7.43 30.55
N THR A 35 2.33 7.59 29.35
CA THR A 35 1.73 6.53 28.56
C THR A 35 2.72 5.87 27.59
N PHE A 36 4.03 6.03 27.80
CA PHE A 36 5.04 5.39 26.98
C PHE A 36 5.03 3.88 27.17
N LEU A 37 4.91 3.14 26.09
CA LEU A 37 5.03 1.68 26.10
C LEU A 37 6.45 1.27 25.73
N ARG A 38 7.08 0.49 26.60
CA ARG A 38 8.37 -0.13 26.33
C ARG A 38 8.21 -1.26 25.30
N ARG A 39 9.05 -1.26 24.29
CA ARG A 39 9.03 -2.23 23.20
C ARG A 39 10.26 -3.11 23.30
N THR A 40 10.16 -4.19 24.13
CA THR A 40 11.29 -5.06 24.49
C THR A 40 11.99 -5.61 23.25
N ARG A 41 11.25 -6.13 22.26
CA ARG A 41 11.84 -6.68 21.03
C ARG A 41 12.74 -5.70 20.26
N LEU A 42 12.43 -4.39 20.29
CA LEU A 42 13.24 -3.36 19.64
C LEU A 42 14.40 -2.90 20.53
N ALA A 43 14.21 -2.90 21.84
CA ALA A 43 15.29 -2.66 22.79
C ALA A 43 16.36 -3.75 22.67
N ASP A 44 15.98 -5.01 22.61
CA ASP A 44 16.88 -6.15 22.38
C ASP A 44 17.61 -6.02 21.04
N ARG A 45 16.94 -5.47 20.02
CA ARG A 45 17.58 -5.21 18.73
C ARG A 45 18.63 -4.09 18.80
N LEU A 46 18.38 -3.04 19.62
CA LEU A 46 19.37 -1.99 19.89
C LEU A 46 20.55 -2.51 20.70
N ASP A 47 20.32 -3.43 21.66
CA ASP A 47 21.40 -4.08 22.41
C ASP A 47 22.29 -4.92 21.51
N GLN A 48 21.72 -5.67 20.57
CA GLN A 48 22.46 -6.36 19.51
C GLN A 48 23.27 -5.39 18.65
N GLY A 49 22.73 -4.19 18.42
CA GLY A 49 23.37 -3.10 17.68
C GLY A 49 24.67 -2.59 18.32
N LEU A 50 24.89 -2.82 19.63
CA LEU A 50 26.18 -2.51 20.26
C LEU A 50 27.32 -3.42 19.78
N GLY A 51 27.01 -4.51 19.10
CA GLY A 51 28.00 -5.36 18.40
C GLY A 51 28.49 -4.77 17.07
N THR A 52 27.80 -3.78 16.50
CA THR A 52 28.14 -3.15 15.21
C THR A 52 28.55 -1.68 15.39
N PRO A 53 29.47 -1.14 14.57
CA PRO A 53 29.88 0.26 14.67
C PRO A 53 28.75 1.26 14.32
N LEU A 54 27.79 0.85 13.49
CA LEU A 54 26.69 1.71 13.03
C LEU A 54 25.35 1.02 13.33
N THR A 55 24.45 1.77 13.96
CA THR A 55 23.03 1.40 14.09
C THR A 55 22.17 2.47 13.42
N LEU A 56 21.28 2.07 12.53
CA LEU A 56 20.36 2.96 11.82
C LEU A 56 18.92 2.69 12.28
N VAL A 57 18.27 3.70 12.84
CA VAL A 57 16.84 3.66 13.18
C VAL A 57 16.09 4.58 12.20
N ASP A 58 15.51 3.99 11.17
CA ASP A 58 14.91 4.70 10.05
C ASP A 58 13.41 4.42 9.93
N GLY A 59 12.61 5.46 9.77
CA GLY A 59 11.16 5.33 9.61
C GLY A 59 10.42 6.66 9.59
N PRO A 60 9.12 6.65 9.28
CA PRO A 60 8.33 7.86 9.07
C PRO A 60 8.22 8.74 10.33
N ALA A 61 7.72 9.96 10.13
CA ALA A 61 7.34 10.84 11.24
C ALA A 61 6.35 10.13 12.18
N GLY A 62 6.51 10.31 13.48
CA GLY A 62 5.61 9.71 14.47
C GLY A 62 5.73 8.18 14.64
N ALA A 63 6.74 7.51 14.07
CA ALA A 63 6.97 6.07 14.26
C ALA A 63 7.52 5.69 15.64
N GLY A 64 7.86 6.68 16.49
CA GLY A 64 8.35 6.46 17.84
C GLY A 64 9.86 6.21 17.95
N LYS A 65 10.64 6.50 16.91
CA LYS A 65 12.09 6.28 16.86
C LYS A 65 12.86 6.92 18.02
N THR A 66 12.69 8.22 18.17
CA THR A 66 13.37 9.03 19.20
C THR A 66 13.09 8.52 20.61
N LEU A 67 11.81 8.25 20.93
CA LEU A 67 11.41 7.73 22.24
C LEU A 67 11.92 6.30 22.49
N LEU A 68 11.98 5.47 21.47
CA LEU A 68 12.56 4.12 21.55
C LEU A 68 14.03 4.18 21.94
N VAL A 69 14.83 4.99 21.21
CA VAL A 69 16.27 5.13 21.48
C VAL A 69 16.52 5.84 22.80
N ALA A 70 15.69 6.84 23.18
CA ALA A 70 15.79 7.53 24.47
C ALA A 70 15.50 6.58 25.65
N ASP A 71 14.47 5.70 25.54
CA ASP A 71 14.18 4.69 26.59
C ASP A 71 15.32 3.67 26.70
N TRP A 72 15.85 3.24 25.58
CA TRP A 72 16.98 2.31 25.54
C TRP A 72 18.24 2.95 26.14
N ALA A 73 18.63 4.15 25.72
CA ALA A 73 19.80 4.86 26.22
C ALA A 73 19.74 5.11 27.72
N ALA A 74 18.56 5.46 28.27
CA ALA A 74 18.36 5.70 29.69
C ALA A 74 18.55 4.45 30.60
N ARG A 75 18.63 3.25 30.00
CA ARG A 75 18.81 1.97 30.74
C ARG A 75 20.23 1.43 30.68
N LEU A 76 21.06 2.02 29.84
CA LEU A 76 22.45 1.61 29.75
C LEU A 76 23.22 2.07 30.98
N ASP A 77 23.98 1.18 31.59
CA ASP A 77 24.92 1.51 32.68
C ASP A 77 26.19 2.21 32.19
N ARG A 78 26.11 2.79 30.98
CA ARG A 78 27.21 3.45 30.30
C ARG A 78 26.79 4.83 29.78
N PRO A 79 27.71 5.80 29.73
CA PRO A 79 27.39 7.13 29.22
C PRO A 79 27.05 7.09 27.73
N VAL A 80 25.98 7.81 27.35
CA VAL A 80 25.53 7.95 25.96
C VAL A 80 25.59 9.44 25.61
N ALA A 81 26.38 9.78 24.59
CA ALA A 81 26.38 11.14 24.05
C ALA A 81 25.17 11.30 23.12
N TRP A 82 24.30 12.25 23.46
CA TRP A 82 23.11 12.57 22.68
C TRP A 82 23.28 13.89 21.95
N LEU A 83 22.97 13.91 20.67
CA LEU A 83 22.87 15.13 19.85
C LEU A 83 21.57 15.11 19.04
N THR A 84 20.69 16.07 19.29
CA THR A 84 19.56 16.35 18.39
C THR A 84 20.03 17.33 17.31
N ALA A 85 20.04 16.89 16.05
CA ALA A 85 20.52 17.67 14.92
C ALA A 85 19.58 18.83 14.59
N ASP A 86 20.17 19.94 14.10
CA ASP A 86 19.44 21.13 13.68
C ASP A 86 19.79 21.49 12.23
N PRO A 87 18.90 22.13 11.44
CA PRO A 87 19.24 22.61 10.10
C PRO A 87 20.50 23.49 10.00
N ALA A 88 20.86 24.19 11.07
CA ALA A 88 22.08 24.97 11.13
C ALA A 88 23.36 24.10 11.06
N ASP A 89 23.29 22.84 11.50
CA ASP A 89 24.41 21.88 11.50
C ASP A 89 24.76 21.34 10.11
N ARG A 90 24.10 21.80 9.05
CA ARG A 90 24.53 21.51 7.66
C ARG A 90 25.94 22.03 7.37
N ALA A 91 26.40 22.99 8.16
CA ALA A 91 27.77 23.45 8.14
C ALA A 91 28.68 22.47 8.92
N PRO A 92 29.66 21.81 8.29
CA PRO A 92 30.43 20.74 8.93
C PRO A 92 31.09 21.11 10.24
N GLY A 93 31.65 22.32 10.34
CA GLY A 93 32.29 22.80 11.57
C GLY A 93 31.31 22.93 12.74
N LEU A 94 30.05 23.34 12.49
CA LEU A 94 29.00 23.37 13.52
C LEU A 94 28.60 21.96 13.95
N PHE A 95 28.33 21.06 12.99
CA PHE A 95 27.98 19.68 13.29
C PHE A 95 29.02 19.03 14.23
N TRP A 96 30.31 19.13 13.88
CA TRP A 96 31.37 18.53 14.68
C TRP A 96 31.59 19.24 16.02
N ALA A 97 31.37 20.56 16.10
CA ALA A 97 31.43 21.28 17.36
C ALA A 97 30.37 20.78 18.33
N TYR A 98 29.12 20.64 17.85
CA TYR A 98 28.00 20.11 18.65
C TYR A 98 28.21 18.65 19.01
N LEU A 99 28.72 17.80 18.11
CA LEU A 99 29.00 16.39 18.40
C LEU A 99 30.11 16.24 19.46
N LEU A 100 31.19 17.01 19.35
CA LEU A 100 32.24 17.05 20.36
C LEU A 100 31.72 17.54 21.71
N GLN A 101 30.83 18.52 21.70
CA GLN A 101 30.19 19.01 22.93
C GLN A 101 29.25 17.95 23.55
N ALA A 102 28.53 17.19 22.73
CA ALA A 102 27.71 16.07 23.20
C ALA A 102 28.57 15.01 23.93
N LEU A 103 29.74 14.68 23.38
CA LEU A 103 30.70 13.77 24.05
C LEU A 103 31.16 14.33 25.40
N ARG A 104 31.46 15.63 25.49
CA ARG A 104 31.88 16.28 26.75
C ARG A 104 30.76 16.27 27.80
N VAL A 105 29.55 16.62 27.39
CA VAL A 105 28.36 16.63 28.27
C VAL A 105 28.08 15.24 28.84
N ALA A 106 28.27 14.20 28.02
CA ALA A 106 28.11 12.80 28.45
C ALA A 106 29.27 12.29 29.34
N GLY A 107 30.30 13.09 29.60
CA GLY A 107 31.49 12.64 30.33
C GLY A 107 32.50 11.84 29.49
N LEU A 108 32.21 11.63 28.20
CA LEU A 108 33.12 10.97 27.23
C LEU A 108 34.12 11.98 26.65
N ARG A 109 34.87 12.67 27.50
CA ARG A 109 35.74 13.78 27.07
C ARG A 109 36.77 13.32 26.05
N PRO A 110 36.87 14.00 24.88
CA PRO A 110 38.00 13.80 23.95
C PRO A 110 39.32 14.15 24.59
N ALA A 111 40.41 13.52 24.12
CA ALA A 111 41.77 13.78 24.64
C ALA A 111 42.15 15.26 24.60
N PRO A 112 43.04 15.70 25.53
CA PRO A 112 43.59 17.05 25.48
C PRO A 112 44.21 17.33 24.11
N GLY A 113 43.85 18.43 23.49
CA GLY A 113 44.31 18.78 22.13
C GLY A 113 43.30 18.50 21.01
N ILE A 114 42.17 17.84 21.31
CA ILE A 114 41.00 17.79 20.42
C ILE A 114 40.09 18.98 20.75
N GLY A 115 40.37 20.11 20.11
CA GLY A 115 39.60 21.35 20.27
C GLY A 115 38.26 21.31 19.51
N SER A 116 37.53 22.43 19.54
CA SER A 116 36.39 22.67 18.67
C SER A 116 36.87 23.11 17.28
N PRO A 117 36.10 22.83 16.18
CA PRO A 117 36.40 23.44 14.88
C PRO A 117 36.53 24.97 14.97
N ALA A 118 37.50 25.56 14.27
CA ALA A 118 37.73 27.00 14.30
C ALA A 118 36.71 27.78 13.46
N HIS A 119 36.12 27.15 12.41
CA HIS A 119 35.20 27.78 11.48
C HIS A 119 33.87 27.00 11.39
N PRO A 120 32.73 27.69 11.28
CA PRO A 120 31.44 27.04 11.16
C PRO A 120 31.28 26.14 9.91
N SER A 121 31.86 26.55 8.79
CA SER A 121 31.68 25.92 7.48
C SER A 121 32.62 24.75 7.20
N SER A 122 33.67 24.54 8.01
CA SER A 122 34.68 23.52 7.74
C SER A 122 35.21 22.87 9.01
N VAL A 123 35.69 21.64 8.84
CA VAL A 123 36.43 20.92 9.89
C VAL A 123 37.76 20.42 9.33
N ASP A 124 38.80 20.57 10.11
CA ASP A 124 40.14 20.07 9.75
C ASP A 124 40.16 18.55 9.79
N ARG A 125 40.63 17.91 8.73
CA ARG A 125 40.80 16.47 8.65
C ARG A 125 41.72 15.94 9.76
N ALA A 126 42.72 16.72 10.18
CA ALA A 126 43.58 16.36 11.30
C ALA A 126 42.85 16.29 12.63
N LEU A 127 41.80 17.12 12.83
CA LEU A 127 40.92 17.03 14.00
C LEU A 127 40.14 15.72 13.98
N LEU A 128 39.55 15.34 12.82
CA LEU A 128 38.84 14.10 12.67
C LEU A 128 39.73 12.88 12.88
N ALA A 129 40.97 12.91 12.37
CA ALA A 129 41.93 11.83 12.57
C ALA A 129 42.33 11.68 14.06
N ARG A 130 42.55 12.79 14.76
CA ARG A 130 42.85 12.78 16.21
C ARG A 130 41.66 12.24 17.01
N LEU A 131 40.43 12.65 16.65
CA LEU A 131 39.22 12.14 17.28
C LEU A 131 39.04 10.61 17.06
N ALA A 132 39.24 10.15 15.84
CA ALA A 132 39.15 8.72 15.51
C ALA A 132 40.20 7.89 16.27
N ALA A 133 41.41 8.39 16.37
CA ALA A 133 42.51 7.76 17.16
C ALA A 133 42.18 7.72 18.66
N ASP A 134 41.67 8.82 19.22
CA ASP A 134 41.20 8.87 20.63
C ASP A 134 40.11 7.86 20.90
N LEU A 135 39.08 7.80 20.03
CA LEU A 135 37.99 6.83 20.15
C LEU A 135 38.52 5.40 20.05
N SER A 136 39.37 5.11 19.07
CA SER A 136 39.95 3.76 18.87
C SER A 136 40.75 3.26 20.06
N GLY A 137 41.40 4.16 20.81
CA GLY A 137 42.22 3.83 21.98
C GLY A 137 41.41 3.62 23.28
N ARG A 138 40.11 3.79 23.27
CA ARG A 138 39.26 3.67 24.48
C ARG A 138 39.05 2.21 24.89
N PRO A 139 39.09 1.91 26.20
CA PRO A 139 38.81 0.56 26.69
C PRO A 139 37.38 0.12 26.43
N GLU A 140 36.44 1.07 26.45
CA GLU A 140 35.03 0.86 26.12
C GLU A 140 34.59 1.79 24.97
N PRO A 141 33.76 1.29 24.02
CA PRO A 141 33.30 2.11 22.92
C PRO A 141 32.45 3.30 23.40
N ALA A 142 32.70 4.46 22.83
CA ALA A 142 31.84 5.64 23.01
C ALA A 142 30.52 5.40 22.26
N ILE A 143 29.40 5.53 22.96
CA ILE A 143 28.06 5.42 22.37
C ILE A 143 27.58 6.85 22.04
N VAL A 144 27.28 7.08 20.76
CA VAL A 144 26.84 8.39 20.26
C VAL A 144 25.53 8.22 19.52
N VAL A 145 24.49 8.95 19.96
CA VAL A 145 23.19 9.04 19.29
C VAL A 145 23.09 10.39 18.59
N VAL A 146 22.80 10.37 17.29
CA VAL A 146 22.42 11.57 16.54
C VAL A 146 20.96 11.42 16.11
N ASP A 147 20.10 12.19 16.76
CA ASP A 147 18.67 12.21 16.47
C ASP A 147 18.33 13.29 15.44
N GLU A 148 17.25 13.09 14.68
CA GLU A 148 16.82 13.95 13.57
C GLU A 148 17.91 14.16 12.50
N PHE A 149 18.70 13.13 12.22
CA PHE A 149 19.85 13.21 11.31
C PHE A 149 19.47 13.64 9.88
N GLU A 150 18.23 13.45 9.46
CA GLU A 150 17.70 13.96 8.19
C GLU A 150 17.81 15.50 8.04
N ARG A 151 18.05 16.24 9.11
CA ARG A 151 18.24 17.69 9.07
C ARG A 151 19.60 18.13 8.55
N VAL A 152 20.56 17.20 8.51
CA VAL A 152 21.95 17.43 8.07
C VAL A 152 22.35 16.55 6.86
N PRO A 153 21.58 16.53 5.75
CA PRO A 153 21.82 15.64 4.62
C PRO A 153 22.91 16.18 3.69
N THR A 154 24.15 16.32 4.16
CA THR A 154 25.28 16.80 3.34
C THR A 154 26.28 15.67 3.07
N ALA A 155 26.80 15.62 1.84
CA ALA A 155 27.81 14.63 1.45
C ALA A 155 29.09 14.77 2.26
N ASP A 156 29.44 16.01 2.64
CA ASP A 156 30.64 16.30 3.43
C ASP A 156 30.56 15.67 4.81
N ILE A 157 29.45 15.89 5.54
CA ILE A 157 29.24 15.32 6.88
C ILE A 157 29.17 13.79 6.79
N ALA A 158 28.49 13.25 5.77
CA ALA A 158 28.44 11.81 5.56
C ALA A 158 29.84 11.20 5.32
N GLY A 159 30.66 11.82 4.47
CA GLY A 159 32.03 11.40 4.22
C GLY A 159 32.92 11.50 5.46
N GLN A 160 32.73 12.54 6.27
CA GLN A 160 33.49 12.76 7.51
C GLN A 160 33.08 11.74 8.60
N LEU A 161 31.79 11.45 8.74
CA LEU A 161 31.29 10.40 9.64
C LEU A 161 31.83 9.02 9.22
N GLU A 162 31.79 8.71 7.92
CA GLU A 162 32.34 7.46 7.39
C GLU A 162 33.83 7.34 7.70
N PHE A 163 34.61 8.44 7.53
CA PHE A 163 36.00 8.46 7.89
C PHE A 163 36.23 8.16 9.38
N VAL A 164 35.49 8.80 10.28
CA VAL A 164 35.60 8.57 11.72
C VAL A 164 35.16 7.16 12.10
N LEU A 165 34.03 6.65 11.57
CA LEU A 165 33.56 5.28 11.79
C LEU A 165 34.61 4.23 11.39
N HIS A 166 35.25 4.43 10.21
CA HIS A 166 36.26 3.51 9.71
C HIS A 166 37.51 3.49 10.60
N HIS A 167 38.00 4.66 11.02
CA HIS A 167 39.25 4.77 11.77
C HIS A 167 39.11 4.66 13.29
N ALA A 168 37.89 4.86 13.84
CA ALA A 168 37.61 4.59 15.25
C ALA A 168 37.45 3.09 15.55
N SER A 169 37.32 2.25 14.54
CA SER A 169 37.21 0.78 14.67
C SER A 169 36.17 0.37 15.72
N ALA A 170 36.55 -0.42 16.71
CA ALA A 170 35.67 -0.88 17.79
C ALA A 170 35.35 0.22 18.84
N GLY A 171 36.00 1.36 18.81
CA GLY A 171 35.89 2.42 19.84
C GLY A 171 34.69 3.35 19.70
N LEU A 172 33.87 3.22 18.64
CA LEU A 172 32.67 4.02 18.42
C LEU A 172 31.44 3.14 18.14
N ARG A 173 30.31 3.49 18.74
CA ARG A 173 28.97 2.98 18.41
C ARG A 173 28.11 4.17 18.05
N LEU A 174 27.89 4.36 16.75
CA LEU A 174 27.08 5.46 16.24
C LEU A 174 25.66 4.99 15.98
N ILE A 175 24.69 5.62 16.62
CA ILE A 175 23.25 5.39 16.40
C ILE A 175 22.69 6.60 15.67
N LEU A 176 22.23 6.41 14.45
CA LEU A 176 21.56 7.44 13.65
C LEU A 176 20.07 7.23 13.70
N VAL A 177 19.33 8.22 14.19
CA VAL A 177 17.87 8.24 14.18
C VAL A 177 17.42 9.22 13.11
N THR A 178 16.69 8.75 12.11
CA THR A 178 16.38 9.53 10.91
C THR A 178 15.01 9.22 10.35
N ARG A 179 14.48 10.13 9.52
CA ARG A 179 13.24 9.92 8.72
C ARG A 179 13.56 9.53 7.28
N SER A 180 14.80 9.64 6.85
CA SER A 180 15.22 9.37 5.48
C SER A 180 16.56 8.64 5.46
N GLU A 181 16.78 7.84 4.42
CA GLU A 181 18.05 7.13 4.26
C GLU A 181 19.21 8.11 4.18
N PRO A 182 20.22 8.02 5.08
CA PRO A 182 21.36 8.93 5.11
C PRO A 182 22.27 8.72 3.89
N LEU A 183 23.05 9.75 3.53
CA LEU A 183 24.00 9.70 2.40
C LEU A 183 25.26 8.86 2.68
N LEU A 184 25.26 8.07 3.76
CA LEU A 184 26.33 7.13 4.07
C LEU A 184 26.34 5.96 3.07
N PRO A 185 27.50 5.32 2.81
CA PRO A 185 27.59 4.16 1.91
C PRO A 185 27.06 2.88 2.59
N LEU A 186 25.77 2.88 2.95
CA LEU A 186 25.12 1.80 3.72
C LEU A 186 25.27 0.43 3.07
N HIS A 187 25.34 0.37 1.73
CA HIS A 187 25.57 -0.88 1.00
C HIS A 187 26.89 -1.56 1.39
N ARG A 188 27.93 -0.79 1.71
CA ARG A 188 29.23 -1.33 2.19
C ARG A 188 29.10 -1.89 3.59
N HIS A 189 28.43 -1.15 4.50
CA HIS A 189 28.19 -1.62 5.86
C HIS A 189 27.31 -2.87 5.89
N ARG A 190 26.29 -2.96 5.02
CA ARG A 190 25.46 -4.15 4.86
C ARG A 190 26.28 -5.35 4.38
N ALA A 191 27.11 -5.15 3.35
CA ALA A 191 27.98 -6.22 2.83
C ALA A 191 29.02 -6.72 3.86
N ALA A 192 29.50 -5.82 4.72
CA ALA A 192 30.47 -6.15 5.78
C ALA A 192 29.81 -6.68 7.09
N GLY A 193 28.49 -6.71 7.19
CA GLY A 193 27.79 -7.05 8.43
C GLY A 193 28.05 -6.06 9.58
N SER A 194 28.48 -4.82 9.27
CA SER A 194 28.87 -3.78 10.23
C SER A 194 27.79 -2.76 10.52
N ILE A 195 26.50 -3.09 10.22
CA ILE A 195 25.34 -2.26 10.50
C ILE A 195 24.22 -3.07 11.12
N THR A 196 23.55 -2.48 12.10
CA THR A 196 22.26 -2.92 12.60
C THR A 196 21.19 -1.94 12.14
N GLU A 197 20.12 -2.43 11.54
CA GLU A 197 19.04 -1.58 11.03
C GLU A 197 17.74 -1.91 11.75
N ILE A 198 17.00 -0.86 12.13
CA ILE A 198 15.60 -0.94 12.59
C ILE A 198 14.80 -0.02 11.66
N ARG A 199 13.93 -0.62 10.84
CA ARG A 199 13.21 0.09 9.80
C ARG A 199 11.73 0.27 10.11
N GLY A 200 11.04 1.11 9.32
CA GLY A 200 9.63 1.45 9.52
C GLY A 200 8.70 0.26 9.76
N ALA A 201 8.91 -0.86 9.06
CA ALA A 201 8.12 -2.08 9.25
C ALA A 201 8.33 -2.71 10.63
N GLU A 202 9.57 -2.71 11.15
CA GLU A 202 9.89 -3.21 12.50
C GLU A 202 9.42 -2.25 13.59
N LEU A 203 9.38 -0.93 13.28
CA LEU A 203 8.84 0.09 14.17
C LEU A 203 7.31 0.04 14.30
N ALA A 204 6.60 -0.68 13.43
CA ALA A 204 5.16 -0.85 13.54
C ALA A 204 4.79 -1.59 14.84
N PHE A 205 3.74 -1.13 15.52
CA PHE A 205 3.19 -1.79 16.70
C PHE A 205 2.50 -3.10 16.31
N THR A 206 2.80 -4.16 17.00
CA THR A 206 2.04 -5.41 16.92
C THR A 206 0.66 -5.23 17.57
N PRO A 207 -0.32 -6.11 17.30
CA PRO A 207 -1.61 -6.05 17.98
C PRO A 207 -1.50 -6.07 19.50
N GLY A 208 -0.60 -6.89 20.06
CA GLY A 208 -0.34 -6.93 21.50
C GLY A 208 0.22 -5.62 22.04
N GLU A 209 1.27 -5.08 21.40
CA GLU A 209 1.83 -3.77 21.77
C GLU A 209 0.78 -2.64 21.64
N ALA A 210 -0.10 -2.72 20.64
CA ALA A 210 -1.18 -1.75 20.46
C ALA A 210 -2.23 -1.84 21.60
N ALA A 211 -2.62 -3.05 21.99
CA ALA A 211 -3.52 -3.27 23.12
C ALA A 211 -2.95 -2.71 24.42
N ASP A 212 -1.65 -2.94 24.68
CA ASP A 212 -0.97 -2.40 25.86
C ASP A 212 -0.89 -0.87 25.83
N LEU A 213 -0.64 -0.26 24.65
CA LEU A 213 -0.67 1.20 24.49
C LEU A 213 -2.05 1.77 24.79
N LEU A 214 -3.11 1.14 24.27
CA LEU A 214 -4.50 1.54 24.50
C LEU A 214 -4.86 1.40 25.97
N ALA A 215 -4.45 0.32 26.62
CA ALA A 215 -4.65 0.11 28.06
C ALA A 215 -3.92 1.18 28.90
N ALA A 216 -2.71 1.59 28.52
CA ALA A 216 -1.99 2.69 29.16
C ALA A 216 -2.71 4.03 29.01
N HIS A 217 -3.55 4.18 27.99
CA HIS A 217 -4.46 5.31 27.82
C HIS A 217 -5.83 5.13 28.50
N GLY A 218 -6.04 4.05 29.27
CA GLY A 218 -7.28 3.75 29.96
C GLY A 218 -8.38 3.16 29.08
N LEU A 219 -8.02 2.65 27.90
CA LEU A 219 -8.96 2.04 26.94
C LEU A 219 -8.78 0.52 26.92
N ARG A 220 -9.86 -0.22 27.12
CA ARG A 220 -9.92 -1.66 26.93
C ARG A 220 -10.87 -1.95 25.77
N LEU A 221 -10.32 -2.39 24.65
CA LEU A 221 -11.04 -2.69 23.43
C LEU A 221 -11.07 -4.20 23.21
N SER A 222 -12.05 -4.67 22.44
CA SER A 222 -12.09 -6.05 21.97
C SER A 222 -10.88 -6.34 21.06
N GLU A 223 -10.48 -7.61 20.97
CA GLU A 223 -9.38 -8.05 20.12
C GLU A 223 -9.61 -7.66 18.66
N ASP A 224 -10.84 -7.83 18.16
CA ASP A 224 -11.22 -7.44 16.80
C ASP A 224 -11.10 -5.92 16.56
N ALA A 225 -11.45 -5.10 17.54
CA ALA A 225 -11.29 -3.65 17.44
C ALA A 225 -9.81 -3.26 17.40
N VAL A 226 -8.96 -3.88 18.21
CA VAL A 226 -7.50 -3.68 18.20
C VAL A 226 -6.92 -4.09 16.85
N HIS A 227 -7.26 -5.28 16.34
CA HIS A 227 -6.79 -5.75 15.04
C HIS A 227 -7.22 -4.82 13.90
N THR A 228 -8.46 -4.33 13.94
CA THR A 228 -8.97 -3.37 12.95
C THR A 228 -8.20 -2.05 13.01
N LEU A 229 -7.95 -1.52 14.21
CA LEU A 229 -7.19 -0.30 14.40
C LEU A 229 -5.74 -0.45 13.92
N VAL A 230 -5.06 -1.56 14.26
CA VAL A 230 -3.70 -1.86 13.80
C VAL A 230 -3.65 -1.99 12.27
N ARG A 231 -4.62 -2.64 11.64
CA ARG A 231 -4.70 -2.70 10.16
C ARG A 231 -4.84 -1.32 9.53
N ARG A 232 -5.72 -0.45 10.05
CA ARG A 232 -5.93 0.91 9.53
C ARG A 232 -4.70 1.79 9.73
N THR A 233 -4.10 1.77 10.93
CA THR A 233 -2.91 2.56 11.26
C THR A 233 -1.61 1.90 10.82
N ARG A 234 -1.63 0.63 10.40
CA ARG A 234 -0.45 -0.21 10.17
C ARG A 234 0.52 -0.22 11.34
N GLY A 235 -0.01 -0.12 12.56
CA GLY A 235 0.79 -0.06 13.76
C GLY A 235 1.59 1.24 13.91
N TRP A 236 1.24 2.32 13.21
CA TRP A 236 1.90 3.62 13.32
C TRP A 236 1.66 4.24 14.70
N ALA A 237 2.76 4.44 15.46
CA ALA A 237 2.72 4.84 16.87
C ALA A 237 1.92 6.12 17.13
N ALA A 238 2.18 7.19 16.35
CA ALA A 238 1.45 8.45 16.52
C ALA A 238 -0.04 8.28 16.16
N GLY A 239 -0.35 7.51 15.13
CA GLY A 239 -1.74 7.21 14.75
C GLY A 239 -2.49 6.49 15.86
N LEU A 240 -1.93 5.42 16.42
CA LEU A 240 -2.51 4.69 17.54
C LEU A 240 -2.74 5.59 18.76
N ARG A 241 -1.74 6.42 19.11
CA ARG A 241 -1.85 7.35 20.25
C ARG A 241 -2.93 8.40 20.01
N LEU A 242 -2.99 9.00 18.84
CA LEU A 242 -4.00 10.02 18.50
C LEU A 242 -5.41 9.43 18.49
N CYS A 243 -5.57 8.20 17.94
CA CYS A 243 -6.82 7.47 18.02
C CYS A 243 -7.22 7.17 19.47
N ALA A 244 -6.27 6.78 20.33
CA ALA A 244 -6.53 6.56 21.76
C ALA A 244 -6.99 7.85 22.46
N LEU A 245 -6.37 8.99 22.17
CA LEU A 245 -6.76 10.28 22.74
C LEU A 245 -8.16 10.71 22.30
N ALA A 246 -8.51 10.50 21.02
CA ALA A 246 -9.85 10.79 20.52
C ALA A 246 -10.91 9.86 21.14
N ALA A 247 -10.64 8.57 21.23
CA ALA A 247 -11.56 7.59 21.78
C ALA A 247 -11.85 7.81 23.28
N ARG A 248 -10.88 8.30 24.06
CA ARG A 248 -11.07 8.64 25.47
C ARG A 248 -12.12 9.72 25.71
N GLN A 249 -12.39 10.57 24.74
CA GLN A 249 -13.40 11.64 24.84
C GLN A 249 -14.79 11.17 24.41
N SER A 250 -14.90 9.94 23.89
CA SER A 250 -16.17 9.35 23.43
C SER A 250 -16.83 8.54 24.52
N ALA A 251 -18.18 8.58 24.58
CA ALA A 251 -18.98 7.71 25.42
C ALA A 251 -18.89 6.23 25.02
N ASP A 252 -18.64 5.95 23.72
CA ASP A 252 -18.41 4.62 23.15
C ASP A 252 -17.10 4.63 22.34
N PRO A 253 -15.98 4.26 22.97
CA PRO A 253 -14.66 4.24 22.33
C PRO A 253 -14.57 3.31 21.12
N GLU A 254 -15.19 2.13 21.16
CA GLU A 254 -15.15 1.18 20.04
C GLU A 254 -15.91 1.70 18.83
N ARG A 255 -17.07 2.27 19.05
CA ARG A 255 -17.86 2.90 17.99
C ARG A 255 -17.12 4.10 17.39
N CYS A 256 -16.55 4.96 18.22
CA CYS A 256 -15.72 6.09 17.80
C CYS A 256 -14.57 5.64 16.88
N LEU A 257 -13.90 4.53 17.20
CA LEU A 257 -12.79 4.01 16.40
C LEU A 257 -13.27 3.28 15.13
N LYS A 258 -14.46 2.71 15.12
CA LYS A 258 -15.07 2.11 13.91
C LYS A 258 -15.57 3.18 12.94
N GLU A 259 -16.22 4.23 13.47
CA GLU A 259 -16.80 5.35 12.71
C GLU A 259 -15.80 6.50 12.48
N PHE A 260 -14.52 6.28 12.78
CA PHE A 260 -13.47 7.29 12.64
C PHE A 260 -13.47 7.91 11.24
N GLU A 261 -14.05 9.10 11.14
CA GLU A 261 -14.03 9.88 9.90
C GLU A 261 -12.65 10.53 9.72
N ALA A 262 -11.97 10.13 8.67
CA ALA A 262 -10.60 10.58 8.38
C ALA A 262 -10.50 12.10 8.13
N GLY A 263 -11.61 12.78 7.83
CA GLY A 263 -11.62 14.19 7.43
C GLY A 263 -11.48 15.20 8.57
N HIS A 264 -12.03 14.92 9.75
CA HIS A 264 -12.15 15.88 10.87
C HIS A 264 -11.61 15.30 12.17
N SER A 265 -10.33 14.96 12.21
CA SER A 265 -9.71 14.35 13.38
C SER A 265 -8.34 14.94 13.69
N VAL A 266 -7.93 14.89 14.95
CA VAL A 266 -6.57 15.27 15.40
C VAL A 266 -5.48 14.53 14.61
N VAL A 267 -5.81 13.31 14.12
CA VAL A 267 -4.90 12.53 13.25
C VAL A 267 -4.78 13.18 11.88
N ALA A 268 -5.90 13.67 11.31
CA ALA A 268 -5.89 14.40 10.03
C ALA A 268 -5.06 15.67 10.15
N ASP A 269 -5.27 16.47 11.19
CA ASP A 269 -4.51 17.70 11.43
C ASP A 269 -3.01 17.43 11.53
N TYR A 270 -2.62 16.38 12.27
CA TYR A 270 -1.23 15.98 12.39
C TYR A 270 -0.62 15.58 11.05
N LEU A 271 -1.28 14.70 10.28
CA LEU A 271 -0.75 14.22 8.99
C LEU A 271 -0.71 15.34 7.94
N LEU A 272 -1.71 16.20 7.92
CA LEU A 272 -1.73 17.34 7.01
C LEU A 272 -0.63 18.35 7.36
N ALA A 273 -0.39 18.63 8.65
CA ALA A 273 0.64 19.57 9.07
C ALA A 273 2.06 19.01 8.94
N GLU A 274 2.30 17.81 9.49
CA GLU A 274 3.64 17.24 9.62
C GLU A 274 4.14 16.49 8.38
N VAL A 275 3.22 16.01 7.54
CA VAL A 275 3.57 15.24 6.34
C VAL A 275 3.28 16.02 5.07
N LEU A 276 2.02 16.44 4.84
CA LEU A 276 1.63 17.06 3.58
C LEU A 276 2.19 18.49 3.42
N ARG A 277 1.93 19.39 4.39
CA ARG A 277 2.33 20.81 4.28
C ARG A 277 3.84 21.04 4.22
N ARG A 278 4.63 20.08 4.69
CA ARG A 278 6.10 20.13 4.59
C ARG A 278 6.63 19.79 3.20
N GLN A 279 5.77 19.26 2.33
CA GLN A 279 6.15 18.93 0.96
C GLN A 279 6.03 20.14 0.03
N PRO A 280 6.86 20.24 -1.02
CA PRO A 280 6.67 21.23 -2.07
C PRO A 280 5.29 21.13 -2.72
N ALA A 281 4.73 22.26 -3.19
CA ALA A 281 3.37 22.33 -3.74
C ALA A 281 3.07 21.26 -4.81
N GLY A 282 4.02 21.01 -5.74
CA GLY A 282 3.84 19.96 -6.75
C GLY A 282 3.80 18.53 -6.19
N THR A 283 4.43 18.30 -5.03
CA THR A 283 4.35 17.02 -4.33
C THR A 283 3.04 16.89 -3.56
N GLN A 284 2.57 17.99 -2.94
CA GLN A 284 1.26 18.03 -2.30
C GLN A 284 0.15 17.70 -3.31
N ASP A 285 0.16 18.34 -4.49
CA ASP A 285 -0.80 18.08 -5.57
C ASP A 285 -0.76 16.61 -6.02
N LEU A 286 0.43 16.03 -6.21
CA LEU A 286 0.57 14.62 -6.56
C LEU A 286 -0.04 13.72 -5.49
N LEU A 287 0.31 13.90 -4.21
CA LEU A 287 -0.19 13.09 -3.10
C LEU A 287 -1.72 13.16 -2.98
N LEU A 288 -2.30 14.36 -3.12
CA LEU A 288 -3.75 14.54 -3.12
C LEU A 288 -4.41 13.77 -4.26
N ARG A 289 -3.89 13.88 -5.48
CA ARG A 289 -4.51 13.25 -6.65
C ARG A 289 -4.35 11.74 -6.69
N VAL A 290 -3.21 11.18 -6.26
CA VAL A 290 -3.03 9.73 -6.22
C VAL A 290 -3.76 9.07 -5.05
N SER A 291 -4.32 9.83 -4.12
CA SER A 291 -5.09 9.27 -3.00
C SER A 291 -6.36 8.53 -3.43
N VAL A 292 -6.88 8.82 -4.64
CA VAL A 292 -8.10 8.18 -5.17
C VAL A 292 -7.89 6.76 -5.65
N VAL A 293 -6.64 6.34 -5.85
CA VAL A 293 -6.29 4.99 -6.32
C VAL A 293 -5.66 4.17 -5.19
N ALA A 294 -5.95 2.86 -5.16
CA ALA A 294 -5.42 1.97 -4.12
C ALA A 294 -3.91 1.73 -4.29
N ARG A 295 -3.46 1.67 -5.53
CA ARG A 295 -2.05 1.54 -5.93
C ARG A 295 -1.80 2.30 -7.22
N PHE A 296 -0.58 2.72 -7.43
CA PHE A 296 -0.21 3.48 -8.62
C PHE A 296 1.26 3.26 -8.98
N ARG A 297 1.59 3.57 -10.23
CA ARG A 297 2.96 3.69 -10.73
C ARG A 297 3.18 5.10 -11.29
N PRO A 298 4.42 5.51 -11.57
CA PRO A 298 4.72 6.88 -12.02
C PRO A 298 3.83 7.33 -13.18
N GLY A 299 3.66 6.50 -14.22
CA GLY A 299 2.83 6.86 -15.37
C GLY A 299 1.34 7.09 -15.05
N LEU A 300 0.75 6.37 -14.07
CA LEU A 300 -0.60 6.66 -13.59
C LEU A 300 -0.63 7.97 -12.80
N ALA A 301 0.35 8.21 -11.94
CA ALA A 301 0.45 9.46 -11.19
C ALA A 301 0.61 10.68 -12.13
N ASP A 302 1.40 10.53 -13.20
CA ASP A 302 1.52 11.56 -14.25
C ASP A 302 0.20 11.80 -14.96
N ALA A 303 -0.56 10.74 -15.29
CA ALA A 303 -1.88 10.88 -15.92
C ALA A 303 -2.90 11.58 -15.00
N LEU A 304 -2.85 11.32 -13.68
CA LEU A 304 -3.74 11.97 -12.70
C LEU A 304 -3.40 13.44 -12.50
N THR A 305 -2.11 13.78 -12.49
CA THR A 305 -1.63 15.14 -12.25
C THR A 305 -1.53 16.00 -13.50
N GLY A 306 -1.45 15.40 -14.69
CA GLY A 306 -1.12 16.08 -15.94
C GLY A 306 0.36 16.49 -16.02
N ARG A 307 1.24 15.82 -15.24
CA ARG A 307 2.70 16.10 -15.15
C ARG A 307 3.48 14.93 -15.76
N SER A 308 4.83 15.03 -15.73
CA SER A 308 5.74 14.00 -16.22
C SER A 308 6.93 13.76 -15.27
N ASP A 309 6.81 14.17 -14.00
CA ASP A 309 7.91 14.12 -13.02
C ASP A 309 7.57 13.25 -11.78
N ALA A 310 6.53 12.44 -11.86
CA ALA A 310 6.09 11.60 -10.75
C ALA A 310 7.17 10.63 -10.28
N GLU A 311 7.95 10.04 -11.18
CA GLU A 311 9.02 9.11 -10.81
C GLU A 311 10.05 9.77 -9.89
N ARG A 312 10.49 10.97 -10.23
CA ARG A 312 11.44 11.75 -9.42
C ARG A 312 10.86 12.10 -8.05
N ILE A 313 9.60 12.50 -8.01
CA ILE A 313 8.90 12.84 -6.76
C ILE A 313 8.75 11.60 -5.89
N LEU A 314 8.32 10.47 -6.44
CA LEU A 314 8.12 9.21 -5.70
C LEU A 314 9.44 8.64 -5.18
N ALA A 315 10.51 8.72 -5.95
CA ALA A 315 11.84 8.33 -5.50
C ALA A 315 12.30 9.16 -4.29
N ARG A 316 11.98 10.47 -4.25
CA ARG A 316 12.26 11.32 -3.09
C ARG A 316 11.38 10.95 -1.90
N LEU A 317 10.05 10.86 -2.07
CA LEU A 317 9.11 10.51 -1.00
C LEU A 317 9.46 9.16 -0.35
N ARG A 318 9.91 8.19 -1.14
CA ARG A 318 10.39 6.90 -0.63
C ARG A 318 11.60 7.07 0.29
N ARG A 319 12.58 7.87 -0.11
CA ARG A 319 13.78 8.13 0.72
C ARG A 319 13.44 8.89 2.00
N GLU A 320 12.43 9.74 1.96
CA GLU A 320 11.94 10.52 3.11
C GLU A 320 10.93 9.74 3.98
N ASN A 321 10.65 8.46 3.70
CA ASN A 321 9.62 7.67 4.39
C ASN A 321 8.29 8.43 4.55
N ALA A 322 7.87 9.14 3.50
CA ALA A 322 6.72 10.06 3.54
C ALA A 322 5.38 9.36 3.28
N PHE A 323 5.11 8.25 3.97
CA PHE A 323 3.86 7.47 3.86
C PHE A 323 3.55 6.93 2.46
N VAL A 324 4.59 6.79 1.61
CA VAL A 324 4.54 6.15 0.29
C VAL A 324 5.32 4.83 0.37
N GLU A 325 4.62 3.72 0.15
CA GLU A 325 5.17 2.38 0.26
C GLU A 325 5.42 1.78 -1.13
N PRO A 326 6.62 1.24 -1.42
CA PRO A 326 6.85 0.47 -2.63
C PRO A 326 6.21 -0.92 -2.51
N LEU A 327 5.53 -1.37 -3.56
CA LEU A 327 4.93 -2.70 -3.66
C LEU A 327 5.74 -3.65 -4.58
N GLY A 328 6.91 -3.24 -5.04
CA GLY A 328 7.70 -3.92 -6.06
C GLY A 328 7.35 -3.51 -7.49
N GLN A 329 8.22 -3.82 -8.47
CA GLN A 329 8.03 -3.57 -9.91
C GLN A 329 7.48 -2.17 -10.27
N THR A 330 7.99 -1.11 -9.65
CA THR A 330 7.55 0.29 -9.86
C THR A 330 6.15 0.64 -9.36
N TRP A 331 5.47 -0.25 -8.63
CA TRP A 331 4.21 0.04 -7.99
C TRP A 331 4.40 0.67 -6.60
N TYR A 332 3.52 1.60 -6.27
CA TYR A 332 3.47 2.32 -5.00
C TYR A 332 2.03 2.33 -4.46
N ARG A 333 1.91 2.50 -3.16
CA ARG A 333 0.64 2.85 -2.52
C ARG A 333 0.88 3.89 -1.43
N LEU A 334 -0.13 4.67 -1.13
CA LEU A 334 -0.14 5.48 0.08
C LEU A 334 -0.47 4.63 1.29
N HIS A 335 0.05 5.03 2.45
CA HIS A 335 -0.41 4.47 3.72
C HIS A 335 -1.95 4.63 3.82
N PRO A 336 -2.73 3.59 4.17
CA PRO A 336 -4.20 3.62 4.08
C PRO A 336 -4.84 4.82 4.77
N LEU A 337 -4.49 5.07 6.04
CA LEU A 337 -5.01 6.20 6.80
C LEU A 337 -4.64 7.56 6.17
N PHE A 338 -3.44 7.68 5.62
CA PHE A 338 -3.02 8.90 4.95
C PHE A 338 -3.80 9.12 3.64
N ALA A 339 -4.03 8.06 2.87
CA ALA A 339 -4.85 8.12 1.65
C ALA A 339 -6.31 8.53 1.96
N GLU A 340 -6.91 8.00 3.04
CA GLU A 340 -8.25 8.39 3.48
C GLU A 340 -8.34 9.88 3.83
N ILE A 341 -7.36 10.38 4.60
CA ILE A 341 -7.29 11.79 5.00
C ILE A 341 -7.09 12.71 3.78
N LEU A 342 -6.19 12.33 2.87
CA LEU A 342 -5.95 13.09 1.64
C LEU A 342 -7.20 13.15 0.75
N ARG A 343 -7.96 12.04 0.64
CA ARG A 343 -9.22 12.02 -0.09
C ARG A 343 -10.28 12.92 0.53
N ALA A 344 -10.43 12.87 1.86
CA ALA A 344 -11.35 13.75 2.56
C ALA A 344 -10.98 15.23 2.31
N HIS A 345 -9.69 15.56 2.43
CA HIS A 345 -9.17 16.90 2.17
C HIS A 345 -9.31 17.34 0.70
N LEU A 346 -9.17 16.39 -0.25
CA LEU A 346 -9.41 16.62 -1.67
C LEU A 346 -10.87 16.99 -1.94
N ARG A 347 -11.83 16.24 -1.34
CA ARG A 347 -13.27 16.51 -1.49
C ARG A 347 -13.66 17.88 -0.95
N GLU A 348 -13.10 18.26 0.19
CA GLU A 348 -13.37 19.54 0.82
C GLU A 348 -12.83 20.71 0.01
N ARG A 349 -11.57 20.62 -0.45
CA ARG A 349 -10.91 21.72 -1.15
C ARG A 349 -11.19 21.80 -2.63
N HIS A 350 -11.49 20.69 -3.27
CA HIS A 350 -11.69 20.56 -4.71
C HIS A 350 -12.93 19.73 -5.04
N PRO A 351 -14.15 20.24 -4.74
CA PRO A 351 -15.39 19.52 -5.05
C PRO A 351 -15.45 19.12 -6.53
N GLY A 352 -15.78 17.85 -6.80
CA GLY A 352 -15.88 17.29 -8.14
C GLY A 352 -14.57 16.80 -8.77
N LEU A 353 -13.40 17.17 -8.22
CA LEU A 353 -12.12 16.71 -8.77
C LEU A 353 -11.93 15.21 -8.62
N GLU A 354 -12.42 14.59 -7.55
CA GLU A 354 -12.34 13.14 -7.33
C GLU A 354 -12.96 12.36 -8.50
N THR A 355 -14.14 12.76 -8.96
CA THR A 355 -14.83 12.18 -10.12
C THR A 355 -13.97 12.24 -11.39
N GLU A 356 -13.36 13.40 -11.66
CA GLU A 356 -12.48 13.56 -12.81
C GLU A 356 -11.21 12.71 -12.70
N LEU A 357 -10.63 12.58 -11.49
CA LEU A 357 -9.48 11.72 -11.25
C LEU A 357 -9.81 10.24 -11.46
N HIS A 358 -10.98 9.79 -11.02
CA HIS A 358 -11.46 8.43 -11.32
C HIS A 358 -11.60 8.20 -12.82
N ARG A 359 -12.14 9.18 -13.59
CA ARG A 359 -12.24 9.09 -15.05
C ARG A 359 -10.87 8.99 -15.72
N ARG A 360 -9.88 9.79 -15.27
CA ARG A 360 -8.50 9.72 -15.77
C ARG A 360 -7.84 8.38 -15.43
N ALA A 361 -8.04 7.90 -14.20
CA ALA A 361 -7.55 6.59 -13.78
C ALA A 361 -8.10 5.47 -14.65
N ALA A 362 -9.43 5.44 -14.87
CA ALA A 362 -10.09 4.45 -15.70
C ALA A 362 -9.53 4.42 -17.13
N ARG A 363 -9.39 5.58 -17.77
CA ARG A 363 -8.82 5.70 -19.12
C ARG A 363 -7.35 5.27 -19.22
N TRP A 364 -6.56 5.51 -18.18
CA TRP A 364 -5.18 5.05 -18.15
C TRP A 364 -5.09 3.55 -17.93
N LEU A 365 -5.87 3.01 -16.98
CA LEU A 365 -5.91 1.61 -16.61
C LEU A 365 -6.42 0.73 -17.76
N SER A 366 -7.39 1.19 -18.55
CA SER A 366 -7.89 0.46 -19.72
C SER A 366 -6.78 0.19 -20.74
N ARG A 367 -5.87 1.14 -20.93
CA ARG A 367 -4.71 0.99 -21.81
C ARG A 367 -3.62 0.10 -21.24
N SER A 368 -3.57 -0.07 -19.92
CA SER A 368 -2.59 -0.91 -19.22
C SER A 368 -3.06 -2.36 -19.02
N GLY A 369 -4.28 -2.70 -19.45
CA GLY A 369 -4.84 -4.05 -19.40
C GLY A 369 -5.42 -4.50 -18.06
N SER A 370 -5.70 -3.59 -17.12
CA SER A 370 -6.33 -3.91 -15.83
C SER A 370 -7.84 -3.69 -15.86
N LEU A 371 -8.61 -4.67 -16.33
CA LEU A 371 -10.07 -4.55 -16.46
C LEU A 371 -10.75 -4.24 -15.12
N THR A 372 -10.48 -5.01 -14.07
CA THR A 372 -11.14 -4.84 -12.76
C THR A 372 -10.96 -3.43 -12.20
N GLU A 373 -9.73 -2.89 -12.24
CA GLU A 373 -9.46 -1.53 -11.79
C GLU A 373 -10.08 -0.48 -12.72
N THR A 374 -10.10 -0.74 -14.04
CA THR A 374 -10.77 0.13 -15.04
C THR A 374 -12.25 0.29 -14.73
N LEU A 375 -12.94 -0.84 -14.48
CA LEU A 375 -14.37 -0.82 -14.16
C LEU A 375 -14.64 -0.14 -12.82
N ALA A 376 -13.85 -0.45 -11.79
CA ALA A 376 -14.00 0.16 -10.48
C ALA A 376 -13.91 1.69 -10.55
N HIS A 377 -12.93 2.21 -11.29
CA HIS A 377 -12.76 3.65 -11.46
C HIS A 377 -13.75 4.29 -12.44
N GLY A 378 -14.14 3.60 -13.51
CA GLY A 378 -15.18 4.07 -14.43
C GLY A 378 -16.53 4.22 -13.73
N CYS A 379 -16.93 3.22 -12.97
CA CYS A 379 -18.16 3.24 -12.17
C CYS A 379 -18.10 4.30 -11.05
N ALA A 380 -16.97 4.44 -10.36
CA ALA A 380 -16.79 5.48 -9.34
C ALA A 380 -16.85 6.90 -9.93
N ALA A 381 -16.51 7.07 -11.21
CA ALA A 381 -16.67 8.31 -11.95
C ALA A 381 -18.11 8.55 -12.44
N GLY A 382 -19.02 7.60 -12.29
CA GLY A 382 -20.34 7.62 -12.92
C GLY A 382 -20.31 7.53 -14.45
N ASP A 383 -19.16 7.16 -15.03
CA ASP A 383 -18.97 7.02 -16.48
C ASP A 383 -19.40 5.61 -16.92
N TRP A 384 -20.71 5.37 -16.81
CA TRP A 384 -21.33 4.05 -17.04
C TRP A 384 -21.12 3.55 -18.46
N GLU A 385 -21.14 4.46 -19.44
CA GLU A 385 -20.89 4.12 -20.84
C GLU A 385 -19.48 3.58 -21.02
N PHE A 386 -18.48 4.31 -20.53
CA PHE A 386 -17.09 3.88 -20.61
C PHE A 386 -16.87 2.52 -19.90
N ALA A 387 -17.45 2.37 -18.70
CA ALA A 387 -17.30 1.13 -17.92
C ALA A 387 -17.98 -0.07 -18.61
N ALA A 388 -19.22 0.10 -19.07
CA ALA A 388 -19.94 -0.96 -19.79
C ALA A 388 -19.24 -1.33 -21.11
N ARG A 389 -18.80 -0.32 -21.86
CA ARG A 389 -18.05 -0.52 -23.10
C ARG A 389 -16.74 -1.30 -22.83
N ALA A 390 -15.97 -0.92 -21.81
CA ALA A 390 -14.73 -1.62 -21.45
C ALA A 390 -14.97 -3.09 -21.07
N LEU A 391 -16.07 -3.40 -20.37
CA LEU A 391 -16.45 -4.78 -20.04
C LEU A 391 -16.81 -5.60 -21.28
N VAL A 392 -17.64 -5.03 -22.17
CA VAL A 392 -18.11 -5.71 -23.38
C VAL A 392 -16.98 -5.88 -24.38
N ASP A 393 -16.20 -4.82 -24.62
CA ASP A 393 -15.06 -4.86 -25.55
C ASP A 393 -14.01 -5.88 -25.09
N ASP A 394 -13.80 -6.08 -23.79
CA ASP A 394 -12.90 -7.12 -23.27
C ASP A 394 -13.51 -8.53 -23.32
N LEU A 395 -14.76 -8.71 -23.82
CA LEU A 395 -15.52 -9.97 -23.83
C LEU A 395 -15.82 -10.55 -22.45
N ALA A 396 -15.72 -9.74 -21.41
CA ALA A 396 -15.79 -10.18 -20.02
C ALA A 396 -17.23 -10.22 -19.43
N ILE A 397 -18.28 -10.07 -20.28
CA ILE A 397 -19.67 -10.04 -19.80
C ILE A 397 -20.06 -11.35 -19.07
N GLY A 398 -19.44 -12.48 -19.43
CA GLY A 398 -19.62 -13.76 -18.75
C GLY A 398 -19.19 -13.75 -17.29
N ARG A 399 -18.23 -12.89 -16.93
CA ARG A 399 -17.71 -12.75 -15.57
C ARG A 399 -18.74 -12.10 -14.61
N LEU A 400 -19.77 -11.45 -15.12
CA LEU A 400 -20.91 -11.00 -14.29
C LEU A 400 -21.67 -12.16 -13.65
N PHE A 401 -21.54 -13.40 -14.20
CA PHE A 401 -22.21 -14.61 -13.71
C PHE A 401 -21.26 -15.57 -12.99
N THR A 402 -19.95 -15.47 -13.22
CA THR A 402 -18.94 -16.42 -12.70
C THR A 402 -18.03 -15.82 -11.63
N GLY A 403 -17.95 -14.50 -11.53
CA GLY A 403 -17.12 -13.81 -10.54
C GLY A 403 -17.67 -13.95 -9.14
N GLN A 404 -16.80 -14.27 -8.16
CA GLN A 404 -17.13 -14.32 -6.74
C GLN A 404 -16.06 -13.56 -5.92
N GLY A 405 -16.49 -12.90 -4.84
CA GLY A 405 -15.58 -12.15 -3.97
C GLY A 405 -14.83 -11.03 -4.69
N PRO A 406 -13.49 -10.98 -4.63
CA PRO A 406 -12.70 -9.91 -5.24
C PRO A 406 -12.77 -9.86 -6.77
N ASP A 407 -13.19 -10.94 -7.42
CA ASP A 407 -13.34 -11.06 -8.87
C ASP A 407 -14.76 -10.73 -9.37
N ASP A 408 -15.66 -10.33 -8.49
CA ASP A 408 -17.01 -9.89 -8.84
C ASP A 408 -16.98 -8.55 -9.57
N LEU A 409 -17.21 -8.62 -10.88
CA LEU A 409 -17.31 -7.43 -11.74
C LEU A 409 -18.71 -6.78 -11.73
N GLY A 410 -19.69 -7.41 -11.11
CA GLY A 410 -21.08 -6.92 -11.03
C GLY A 410 -21.28 -5.84 -9.97
N THR A 411 -20.60 -5.96 -8.83
CA THR A 411 -20.74 -5.02 -7.69
C THR A 411 -20.50 -3.56 -8.09
N PRO A 412 -19.48 -3.18 -8.87
CA PRO A 412 -19.27 -1.78 -9.27
C PRO A 412 -20.47 -1.19 -10.05
N PHE A 413 -21.22 -2.00 -10.78
CA PHE A 413 -22.39 -1.55 -11.55
C PHE A 413 -23.69 -1.48 -10.73
N ALA A 414 -23.66 -1.85 -9.44
CA ALA A 414 -24.87 -1.84 -8.61
C ALA A 414 -25.63 -0.48 -8.60
N PRO A 415 -24.96 0.69 -8.57
CA PRO A 415 -25.64 1.99 -8.63
C PRO A 415 -26.12 2.39 -10.02
N MET A 416 -25.76 1.65 -11.08
CA MET A 416 -26.13 1.99 -12.46
C MET A 416 -27.64 1.91 -12.65
N THR A 417 -28.26 3.00 -13.07
CA THR A 417 -29.69 3.11 -13.36
C THR A 417 -29.94 3.15 -14.86
N ALA A 418 -31.16 2.79 -15.27
CA ALA A 418 -31.60 2.87 -16.65
C ALA A 418 -31.71 4.34 -17.11
N GLY A 419 -31.02 4.72 -18.16
CA GLY A 419 -31.10 6.10 -18.64
C GLY A 419 -30.33 6.41 -19.92
N THR A 420 -29.73 5.41 -20.58
CA THR A 420 -28.92 5.66 -21.79
C THR A 420 -29.21 4.62 -22.88
N ASP A 421 -29.11 5.07 -24.13
CA ASP A 421 -29.35 4.26 -25.33
C ASP A 421 -28.06 3.62 -25.86
N SER A 422 -27.17 3.15 -24.96
CA SER A 422 -25.96 2.44 -25.34
C SER A 422 -26.15 0.94 -25.33
N PRO A 423 -25.81 0.20 -26.41
CA PRO A 423 -25.88 -1.25 -26.44
C PRO A 423 -25.13 -1.91 -25.29
N ALA A 424 -23.90 -1.46 -24.98
CA ALA A 424 -23.08 -2.01 -23.90
C ALA A 424 -23.76 -1.85 -22.52
N GLN A 425 -24.35 -0.69 -22.24
CA GLN A 425 -25.07 -0.46 -20.99
C GLN A 425 -26.33 -1.35 -20.89
N GLN A 426 -27.10 -1.47 -21.98
CA GLN A 426 -28.27 -2.34 -22.03
C GLN A 426 -27.88 -3.81 -21.80
N LEU A 427 -26.75 -4.27 -22.34
CA LEU A 427 -26.23 -5.61 -22.09
C LEU A 427 -25.83 -5.84 -20.64
N VAL A 428 -25.17 -4.88 -19.98
CA VAL A 428 -24.83 -4.99 -18.55
C VAL A 428 -26.09 -5.03 -17.69
N LEU A 429 -27.08 -4.18 -17.97
CA LEU A 429 -28.37 -4.20 -17.27
C LEU A 429 -29.12 -5.52 -17.50
N ALA A 430 -29.20 -5.99 -18.75
CA ALA A 430 -29.82 -7.28 -19.07
C ALA A 430 -29.14 -8.43 -18.33
N ALA A 431 -27.81 -8.46 -18.29
CA ALA A 431 -27.04 -9.47 -17.57
C ALA A 431 -27.39 -9.48 -16.07
N ARG A 432 -27.46 -8.32 -15.43
CA ARG A 432 -27.79 -8.19 -14.01
C ARG A 432 -29.23 -8.63 -13.70
N GLU A 433 -30.20 -8.20 -14.51
CA GLU A 433 -31.61 -8.54 -14.34
C GLU A 433 -31.83 -10.04 -14.55
N LEU A 434 -31.22 -10.65 -15.60
CA LEU A 434 -31.28 -12.08 -15.84
C LEU A 434 -30.61 -12.91 -14.73
N ALA A 435 -29.46 -12.44 -14.20
CA ALA A 435 -28.80 -13.07 -13.05
C ALA A 435 -29.70 -13.01 -11.80
N GLY A 436 -30.41 -11.90 -11.59
CA GLY A 436 -31.42 -11.70 -10.56
C GLY A 436 -32.74 -12.46 -10.81
N ARG A 437 -32.85 -13.21 -11.92
CA ARG A 437 -34.05 -13.93 -12.35
C ARG A 437 -35.24 -13.03 -12.72
N ASP A 438 -35.01 -11.76 -12.97
CA ASP A 438 -36.01 -10.86 -13.54
C ASP A 438 -36.06 -11.00 -15.06
N LEU A 439 -36.80 -12.02 -15.52
CA LEU A 439 -36.90 -12.34 -16.94
C LEU A 439 -37.58 -11.23 -17.76
N GLY A 440 -38.56 -10.55 -17.17
CA GLY A 440 -39.34 -9.51 -17.87
C GLY A 440 -38.47 -8.34 -18.30
N HIS A 441 -37.81 -7.73 -17.34
CA HIS A 441 -36.91 -6.62 -17.60
C HIS A 441 -35.66 -7.05 -18.36
N GLY A 442 -35.02 -8.17 -17.98
CA GLY A 442 -33.81 -8.66 -18.65
C GLY A 442 -34.01 -8.92 -20.16
N LEU A 443 -35.15 -9.54 -20.55
CA LEU A 443 -35.50 -9.76 -21.95
C LEU A 443 -35.83 -8.46 -22.68
N ALA A 444 -36.47 -7.51 -22.01
CA ALA A 444 -36.73 -6.19 -22.62
C ALA A 444 -35.45 -5.43 -22.91
N ARG A 445 -34.49 -5.43 -21.95
CA ARG A 445 -33.15 -4.84 -22.13
C ARG A 445 -32.36 -5.49 -23.25
N LEU A 446 -32.39 -6.82 -23.30
CA LEU A 446 -31.68 -7.57 -24.35
C LEU A 446 -32.22 -7.25 -25.73
N ARG A 447 -33.56 -7.21 -25.91
CA ARG A 447 -34.18 -6.78 -27.18
C ARG A 447 -33.79 -5.35 -27.56
N HIS A 448 -33.81 -4.43 -26.58
CA HIS A 448 -33.39 -3.05 -26.85
C HIS A 448 -31.92 -2.95 -27.29
N ALA A 449 -31.02 -3.74 -26.66
CA ALA A 449 -29.63 -3.83 -27.12
C ALA A 449 -29.53 -4.34 -28.57
N GLU A 450 -30.32 -5.37 -28.94
CA GLU A 450 -30.35 -5.90 -30.30
C GLU A 450 -30.90 -4.89 -31.32
N GLU A 451 -31.92 -4.10 -30.96
CA GLU A 451 -32.48 -3.02 -31.79
C GLU A 451 -31.42 -1.94 -32.07
N LEU A 452 -30.66 -1.53 -31.02
CA LEU A 452 -29.57 -0.57 -31.17
C LEU A 452 -28.41 -1.07 -32.04
N LEU A 453 -28.27 -2.41 -32.17
CA LEU A 453 -27.24 -3.08 -32.97
C LEU A 453 -27.75 -3.51 -34.36
N ALA A 454 -28.93 -3.05 -34.80
CA ALA A 454 -29.53 -3.47 -36.08
C ALA A 454 -28.69 -3.09 -37.29
N ASP A 455 -27.94 -1.98 -37.21
CA ASP A 455 -26.99 -1.57 -38.25
C ASP A 455 -25.76 -2.50 -38.25
N ASP A 456 -25.54 -3.18 -39.41
CA ASP A 456 -24.50 -4.19 -39.53
C ASP A 456 -23.10 -3.60 -39.71
N THR A 457 -22.45 -3.23 -38.63
CA THR A 457 -21.08 -2.74 -38.62
C THR A 457 -20.17 -3.74 -37.92
N ALA A 458 -18.96 -3.93 -38.45
CA ALA A 458 -17.96 -4.84 -37.88
C ALA A 458 -17.51 -4.44 -36.47
N ASP A 459 -17.75 -3.19 -36.09
CA ASP A 459 -17.33 -2.63 -34.80
C ASP A 459 -18.13 -3.15 -33.60
N HIS A 460 -19.27 -3.86 -33.82
CA HIS A 460 -20.15 -4.37 -32.77
C HIS A 460 -20.04 -5.87 -32.48
N VAL A 461 -18.97 -6.54 -32.93
CA VAL A 461 -18.79 -7.99 -32.69
C VAL A 461 -18.81 -8.35 -31.19
N PRO A 462 -18.13 -7.64 -30.27
CA PRO A 462 -18.21 -7.93 -28.83
C PRO A 462 -19.63 -7.80 -28.27
N ASP A 463 -20.37 -6.75 -28.64
CA ASP A 463 -21.76 -6.55 -28.21
C ASP A 463 -22.66 -7.71 -28.67
N ARG A 464 -22.54 -8.13 -29.93
CA ARG A 464 -23.31 -9.24 -30.51
C ARG A 464 -22.97 -10.59 -29.88
N LEU A 465 -21.71 -10.81 -29.48
CA LEU A 465 -21.33 -11.99 -28.68
C LEU A 465 -21.97 -11.93 -27.29
N GLY A 466 -22.00 -10.77 -26.66
CA GLY A 466 -22.73 -10.54 -25.40
C GLY A 466 -24.23 -10.84 -25.54
N CYS A 467 -24.88 -10.35 -26.62
CA CYS A 467 -26.27 -10.69 -26.93
C CYS A 467 -26.47 -12.20 -27.06
N ALA A 468 -25.61 -12.89 -27.80
CA ALA A 468 -25.74 -14.34 -27.98
C ALA A 468 -25.59 -15.13 -26.66
N LEU A 469 -24.70 -14.72 -25.77
CA LEU A 469 -24.55 -15.32 -24.44
C LEU A 469 -25.83 -15.12 -23.60
N LEU A 470 -26.34 -13.89 -23.54
CA LEU A 470 -27.54 -13.57 -22.77
C LEU A 470 -28.79 -14.20 -23.37
N GLU A 471 -28.88 -14.34 -24.68
CA GLU A 471 -29.90 -15.11 -25.38
C GLU A 471 -29.88 -16.60 -24.97
N ALA A 472 -28.70 -17.21 -24.87
CA ALA A 472 -28.55 -18.60 -24.43
C ALA A 472 -28.98 -18.77 -22.96
N LEU A 473 -28.67 -17.81 -22.09
CA LEU A 473 -29.14 -17.79 -20.71
C LEU A 473 -30.67 -17.63 -20.65
N ALA A 474 -31.23 -16.72 -21.42
CA ALA A 474 -32.69 -16.53 -21.53
C ALA A 474 -33.39 -17.78 -22.05
N ALA A 475 -32.81 -18.45 -23.03
CA ALA A 475 -33.32 -19.74 -23.56
C ALA A 475 -33.35 -20.84 -22.50
N ARG A 476 -32.31 -20.92 -21.66
CA ARG A 476 -32.26 -21.83 -20.52
C ARG A 476 -33.38 -21.52 -19.51
N LEU A 477 -33.53 -20.24 -19.13
CA LEU A 477 -34.52 -19.81 -18.14
C LEU A 477 -35.97 -19.95 -18.61
N THR A 478 -36.21 -19.89 -19.92
CA THR A 478 -37.54 -20.03 -20.55
C THR A 478 -37.82 -21.43 -21.10
N GLY A 479 -36.85 -22.34 -21.06
CA GLY A 479 -36.98 -23.70 -21.64
C GLY A 479 -37.17 -23.69 -23.16
N SER A 480 -36.53 -22.73 -23.89
CA SER A 480 -36.73 -22.55 -25.33
C SER A 480 -35.53 -23.05 -26.18
N PRO A 481 -35.53 -24.31 -26.67
CA PRO A 481 -34.42 -24.89 -27.41
C PRO A 481 -34.11 -24.16 -28.73
N GLY A 482 -35.16 -23.73 -29.45
CA GLY A 482 -34.97 -23.00 -30.71
C GLY A 482 -34.26 -21.65 -30.54
N ARG A 483 -34.45 -20.99 -29.40
CA ARG A 483 -33.73 -19.78 -29.00
C ARG A 483 -32.28 -20.10 -28.70
N ALA A 484 -32.01 -21.19 -27.98
CA ALA A 484 -30.68 -21.67 -27.68
C ALA A 484 -29.86 -21.99 -28.94
N GLU A 485 -30.45 -22.66 -29.92
CA GLU A 485 -29.82 -23.01 -31.19
C GLU A 485 -29.40 -21.78 -32.01
N ARG A 486 -30.30 -20.81 -32.12
CA ARG A 486 -29.99 -19.54 -32.79
C ARG A 486 -28.85 -18.78 -32.09
N ALA A 487 -28.86 -18.73 -30.76
CA ALA A 487 -27.81 -18.12 -29.97
C ALA A 487 -26.45 -18.81 -30.17
N ALA A 488 -26.43 -20.16 -30.16
CA ALA A 488 -25.23 -20.93 -30.38
C ALA A 488 -24.67 -20.77 -31.82
N GLY A 489 -25.54 -20.71 -32.82
CA GLY A 489 -25.16 -20.44 -34.21
C GLY A 489 -24.49 -19.08 -34.35
N ARG A 490 -25.16 -18.03 -33.88
CA ARG A 490 -24.65 -16.66 -33.89
C ARG A 490 -23.31 -16.53 -33.15
N ALA A 491 -23.20 -17.08 -31.95
CA ALA A 491 -21.96 -17.04 -31.18
C ALA A 491 -20.79 -17.73 -31.88
N ARG A 492 -21.04 -18.88 -32.55
CA ARG A 492 -20.02 -19.63 -33.31
C ARG A 492 -19.52 -18.81 -34.50
N ASP A 493 -20.42 -18.17 -35.22
CA ASP A 493 -20.06 -17.39 -36.42
C ASP A 493 -19.27 -16.13 -36.02
N LEU A 494 -19.73 -15.40 -34.99
CA LEU A 494 -19.06 -14.21 -34.44
C LEU A 494 -17.69 -14.55 -33.85
N SER A 495 -17.55 -15.70 -33.18
CA SER A 495 -16.27 -16.12 -32.59
C SER A 495 -15.16 -16.30 -33.64
N ARG A 496 -15.51 -16.60 -34.91
CA ARG A 496 -14.53 -16.69 -36.00
C ARG A 496 -13.92 -15.35 -36.39
N SER A 497 -14.63 -14.24 -36.07
CA SER A 497 -14.19 -12.88 -36.34
C SER A 497 -13.35 -12.30 -35.22
N VAL A 498 -13.24 -13.00 -34.08
CA VAL A 498 -12.46 -12.57 -32.89
C VAL A 498 -11.11 -13.30 -32.89
N PRO A 499 -9.98 -12.59 -32.67
CA PRO A 499 -8.68 -13.24 -32.50
C PRO A 499 -8.70 -14.29 -31.38
N ALA A 500 -8.10 -15.47 -31.66
CA ALA A 500 -8.10 -16.59 -30.71
C ALA A 500 -7.50 -16.20 -29.36
N GLU A 501 -6.43 -15.41 -29.34
CA GLU A 501 -5.81 -14.89 -28.10
C GLU A 501 -6.75 -14.07 -27.22
N ARG A 502 -7.76 -13.40 -27.81
CA ARG A 502 -8.79 -12.70 -27.04
C ARG A 502 -9.81 -13.66 -26.44
N LEU A 503 -10.25 -14.67 -27.20
CA LEU A 503 -11.16 -15.70 -26.71
C LEU A 503 -10.51 -16.56 -25.62
N ASP A 504 -9.24 -16.88 -25.77
CA ASP A 504 -8.47 -17.69 -24.81
C ASP A 504 -8.32 -16.99 -23.44
N ARG A 505 -8.39 -15.66 -23.40
CA ARG A 505 -8.41 -14.89 -22.13
C ARG A 505 -9.74 -14.98 -21.39
N HIS A 506 -10.83 -15.35 -22.09
CA HIS A 506 -12.19 -15.44 -21.58
C HIS A 506 -12.82 -16.83 -21.85
N PRO A 507 -12.22 -17.93 -21.32
CA PRO A 507 -12.73 -19.28 -21.53
C PRO A 507 -14.12 -19.47 -20.93
N GLU A 508 -14.51 -18.63 -19.97
CA GLU A 508 -15.86 -18.63 -19.35
C GLU A 508 -16.97 -18.30 -20.35
N LEU A 509 -16.71 -17.44 -21.35
CA LEU A 509 -17.71 -17.04 -22.33
C LEU A 509 -18.29 -18.25 -23.06
N LEU A 510 -17.41 -19.08 -23.64
CA LEU A 510 -17.81 -20.28 -24.38
C LEU A 510 -18.30 -21.39 -23.43
N ALA A 511 -17.72 -21.52 -22.25
CA ALA A 511 -18.19 -22.49 -21.24
C ALA A 511 -19.62 -22.21 -20.79
N LEU A 512 -19.94 -20.94 -20.49
CA LEU A 512 -21.31 -20.51 -20.15
C LEU A 512 -22.29 -20.73 -21.30
N LEU A 513 -21.90 -20.32 -22.52
CA LEU A 513 -22.73 -20.52 -23.70
C LEU A 513 -23.11 -21.99 -23.87
N LEU A 514 -22.13 -22.90 -23.83
CA LEU A 514 -22.34 -24.34 -23.98
C LEU A 514 -23.16 -24.94 -22.84
N ALA A 515 -22.93 -24.50 -21.60
CA ALA A 515 -23.70 -24.93 -20.44
C ALA A 515 -25.17 -24.49 -20.55
N HIS A 516 -25.46 -23.26 -20.96
CA HIS A 516 -26.82 -22.76 -21.15
C HIS A 516 -27.56 -23.45 -22.29
N VAL A 517 -26.91 -23.64 -23.44
CA VAL A 517 -27.45 -24.34 -24.59
C VAL A 517 -27.73 -25.81 -24.24
N GLY A 518 -26.78 -26.48 -23.60
CA GLY A 518 -26.94 -27.87 -23.16
C GLY A 518 -28.06 -28.04 -22.17
N SER A 519 -28.22 -27.12 -21.20
CA SER A 519 -29.35 -27.11 -20.25
C SER A 519 -30.67 -26.90 -20.97
N ALA A 520 -30.79 -25.92 -21.89
CA ALA A 520 -32.03 -25.69 -22.64
C ALA A 520 -32.44 -26.91 -23.49
N ARG A 521 -31.49 -27.59 -24.12
CA ARG A 521 -31.72 -28.84 -24.88
C ARG A 521 -32.20 -29.97 -23.97
N LEU A 522 -31.61 -30.11 -22.80
CA LEU A 522 -31.98 -31.15 -21.85
C LEU A 522 -33.43 -31.01 -21.43
N TRP A 523 -33.85 -29.81 -21.02
CA TRP A 523 -35.21 -29.55 -20.60
C TRP A 523 -36.24 -29.65 -21.73
N ALA A 524 -35.80 -29.55 -22.98
CA ALA A 524 -36.64 -29.80 -24.17
C ALA A 524 -36.68 -31.28 -24.60
N GLY A 525 -35.98 -32.19 -23.92
CA GLY A 525 -35.93 -33.60 -24.24
C GLY A 525 -34.86 -34.00 -25.29
N HIS A 526 -34.05 -33.06 -25.76
CA HIS A 526 -32.98 -33.31 -26.75
C HIS A 526 -31.71 -33.81 -26.04
N VAL A 527 -31.80 -34.99 -25.41
CA VAL A 527 -30.82 -35.53 -24.46
C VAL A 527 -29.45 -35.77 -25.11
N ALA A 528 -29.39 -36.23 -26.36
CA ALA A 528 -28.14 -36.53 -27.06
C ALA A 528 -27.36 -35.24 -27.32
N GLU A 529 -27.99 -34.22 -27.88
CA GLU A 529 -27.43 -32.92 -28.22
C GLU A 529 -27.08 -32.13 -26.95
N ALA A 530 -27.90 -32.26 -25.87
CA ALA A 530 -27.61 -31.72 -24.56
C ALA A 530 -26.31 -32.30 -24.00
N ARG A 531 -26.15 -33.62 -24.03
CA ARG A 531 -24.95 -34.31 -23.57
C ARG A 531 -23.70 -33.84 -24.32
N ALA A 532 -23.78 -33.68 -25.63
CA ALA A 532 -22.65 -33.22 -26.43
C ALA A 532 -22.20 -31.82 -26.03
N ALA A 533 -23.12 -30.86 -25.92
CA ALA A 533 -22.80 -29.49 -25.55
C ALA A 533 -22.26 -29.38 -24.09
N LEU A 534 -22.88 -30.10 -23.15
CA LEU A 534 -22.42 -30.10 -21.75
C LEU A 534 -21.06 -30.78 -21.58
N ALA A 535 -20.79 -31.87 -22.32
CA ALA A 535 -19.48 -32.51 -22.32
C ALA A 535 -18.40 -31.58 -22.87
N GLU A 536 -18.71 -30.83 -23.94
CA GLU A 536 -17.78 -29.83 -24.50
C GLU A 536 -17.53 -28.69 -23.48
N ALA A 537 -18.54 -28.22 -22.73
CA ALA A 537 -18.37 -27.22 -21.68
C ALA A 537 -17.36 -27.69 -20.60
N VAL A 538 -17.41 -28.96 -20.22
CA VAL A 538 -16.49 -29.54 -19.22
C VAL A 538 -15.06 -29.68 -19.73
N THR A 539 -14.85 -29.80 -21.06
CA THR A 539 -13.48 -29.88 -21.64
C THR A 539 -12.76 -28.56 -21.70
N ARG A 540 -13.44 -27.43 -21.46
CA ARG A 540 -12.80 -26.10 -21.43
C ARG A 540 -11.79 -26.02 -20.29
N PRO A 541 -10.72 -25.20 -20.44
CA PRO A 541 -9.67 -25.08 -19.42
C PRO A 541 -10.27 -24.80 -18.04
N GLY A 542 -9.81 -25.54 -17.02
CA GLY A 542 -10.21 -25.34 -15.63
C GLY A 542 -9.60 -24.06 -15.05
N GLY A 543 -10.34 -23.45 -14.11
CA GLY A 543 -9.90 -22.24 -13.40
C GLY A 543 -11.09 -21.55 -12.73
N ALA A 544 -10.84 -20.54 -11.90
CA ALA A 544 -11.89 -19.84 -11.15
C ALA A 544 -13.01 -19.30 -12.06
N ALA A 545 -12.66 -18.75 -13.23
CA ALA A 545 -13.63 -18.19 -14.17
C ALA A 545 -14.55 -19.23 -14.80
N THR A 546 -14.10 -20.48 -14.96
CA THR A 546 -14.87 -21.57 -15.58
C THR A 546 -15.44 -22.57 -14.58
N ALA A 547 -15.15 -22.43 -13.29
CA ALA A 547 -15.63 -23.36 -12.25
C ALA A 547 -17.16 -23.48 -12.25
N LEU A 548 -17.88 -22.37 -12.20
CA LEU A 548 -19.34 -22.36 -12.15
C LEU A 548 -19.99 -23.00 -13.39
N PRO A 549 -19.68 -22.64 -14.66
CA PRO A 549 -20.24 -23.29 -15.83
C PRO A 549 -19.86 -24.77 -15.96
N ARG A 550 -18.68 -25.18 -15.52
CA ARG A 550 -18.25 -26.59 -15.50
C ARG A 550 -19.01 -27.38 -14.44
N GLN A 551 -19.17 -26.82 -13.23
CA GLN A 551 -19.99 -27.40 -12.17
C GLN A 551 -21.41 -27.62 -12.63
N ASP A 552 -22.04 -26.60 -13.25
CA ASP A 552 -23.39 -26.67 -13.80
C ASP A 552 -23.52 -27.75 -14.89
N ALA A 553 -22.58 -27.78 -15.83
CA ALA A 553 -22.52 -28.79 -16.89
C ALA A 553 -22.35 -30.21 -16.33
N LEU A 554 -21.49 -30.41 -15.33
CA LEU A 554 -21.31 -31.72 -14.67
C LEU A 554 -22.57 -32.15 -13.94
N GLY A 555 -23.29 -31.23 -13.26
CA GLY A 555 -24.55 -31.50 -12.60
C GLY A 555 -25.62 -32.01 -13.58
N HIS A 556 -25.79 -31.34 -14.72
CA HIS A 556 -26.72 -31.77 -15.78
C HIS A 556 -26.28 -33.08 -16.43
N LEU A 557 -24.99 -33.33 -16.67
CA LEU A 557 -24.49 -34.61 -17.15
C LEU A 557 -24.72 -35.74 -16.15
N ALA A 558 -24.64 -35.49 -14.85
CA ALA A 558 -24.98 -36.44 -13.81
C ALA A 558 -26.49 -36.79 -13.86
N LEU A 559 -27.34 -35.78 -14.02
CA LEU A 559 -28.78 -35.99 -14.20
C LEU A 559 -29.09 -36.84 -15.45
N ILE A 560 -28.46 -36.55 -16.59
CA ILE A 560 -28.63 -37.34 -17.82
C ILE A 560 -28.21 -38.81 -17.60
N ASP A 561 -27.11 -39.07 -16.88
CA ASP A 561 -26.63 -40.41 -16.59
C ASP A 561 -27.59 -41.14 -15.63
N TRP A 562 -28.12 -40.44 -14.64
CA TRP A 562 -29.12 -41.00 -13.70
C TRP A 562 -30.39 -41.40 -14.41
N LEU A 563 -30.94 -40.50 -15.24
CA LEU A 563 -32.14 -40.78 -16.05
C LEU A 563 -31.96 -41.97 -17.01
N ALA A 564 -30.75 -42.22 -17.46
CA ALA A 564 -30.39 -43.35 -18.32
C ALA A 564 -30.00 -44.62 -17.54
N GLY A 565 -30.18 -44.66 -16.20
CA GLY A 565 -29.86 -45.81 -15.35
C GLY A 565 -28.35 -46.01 -15.09
N ARG A 566 -27.49 -45.10 -15.50
CA ARG A 566 -26.02 -45.17 -15.34
C ARG A 566 -25.61 -44.58 -13.99
N THR A 567 -26.01 -45.19 -12.88
CA THR A 567 -25.85 -44.65 -11.52
C THR A 567 -24.40 -44.37 -11.14
N ALA A 568 -23.46 -45.28 -11.47
CA ALA A 568 -22.01 -45.06 -11.20
C ALA A 568 -21.46 -43.87 -11.99
N GLY A 569 -21.92 -43.63 -13.21
CA GLY A 569 -21.58 -42.48 -14.03
C GLY A 569 -22.12 -41.18 -13.44
N ALA A 570 -23.35 -41.19 -13.00
CA ALA A 570 -24.03 -40.07 -12.33
C ALA A 570 -23.29 -39.65 -11.06
N GLU A 571 -22.95 -40.63 -10.20
CA GLU A 571 -22.23 -40.38 -8.95
C GLU A 571 -20.85 -39.75 -9.18
N ARG A 572 -20.08 -40.29 -10.12
CA ARG A 572 -18.74 -39.71 -10.44
C ARG A 572 -18.85 -38.26 -10.90
N LYS A 573 -19.84 -37.91 -11.75
CA LYS A 573 -20.04 -36.56 -12.27
C LYS A 573 -20.54 -35.61 -11.18
N ALA A 574 -21.48 -36.08 -10.31
CA ALA A 574 -21.95 -35.29 -9.19
C ALA A 574 -20.80 -34.96 -8.20
N ARG A 575 -19.95 -35.95 -7.89
CA ARG A 575 -18.75 -35.70 -7.06
C ARG A 575 -17.73 -34.77 -7.75
N ALA A 576 -17.62 -34.84 -9.09
CA ALA A 576 -16.78 -33.92 -9.84
C ALA A 576 -17.35 -32.48 -9.78
N ALA A 577 -18.66 -32.30 -9.92
CA ALA A 577 -19.32 -31.01 -9.77
C ALA A 577 -19.08 -30.39 -8.37
N LEU A 578 -19.14 -31.20 -7.32
CA LEU A 578 -18.84 -30.74 -5.94
C LEU A 578 -17.38 -30.34 -5.72
N ARG A 579 -16.44 -30.81 -6.53
CA ARG A 579 -15.04 -30.39 -6.47
C ARG A 579 -14.75 -29.11 -7.24
N GLU A 580 -15.58 -28.77 -8.19
CA GLU A 580 -15.49 -27.47 -8.93
C GLU A 580 -16.13 -26.33 -8.11
N ALA A 581 -17.01 -26.64 -7.14
CA ALA A 581 -17.64 -25.69 -6.22
C ALA A 581 -16.67 -25.19 -5.14
#